data_b4042ad4d3eac87b609e00931551c459
#
_entry.id   b4042ad4d3eac87b609e00931551c459
#
_cell.length_a   1.000
_cell.length_b   1.000
_cell.length_c   1.000
_cell.angle_alpha   90.00
_cell.angle_beta   90.00
_cell.angle_gamma   90.00
#
_symmetry.space_group_name_H-M   'P 1'
#
loop_
_entity.id
_entity.type
_entity.pdbx_description
1 polymer ?
#
loop_
_entity_poly.entity_id
_entity_poly.type
_entity_poly.pdbx_seq_one_letter_code
_entity_poly.pdbx_strand_id
1 'polypeptide(L)'
;MVLIWLSPLILFLGLILSGRSALIAGTLGTICAALVAYVAGPSHPDAAAIIRHFAAGAWIGLPATLVIIAGLAFSLSLEKASDNADPSQPEHGALAEACLLRGPFLETSTGFGVGYVVAVSGARRLGVDKAPALALATFSQILVPWGALGIGTRISADIAGVSLAALIWRIAVVTALLGAVLLPLFWRLSRQAKLPPALADRLEWAGLIVLLMALLVAANLTLPLELAAIAALAPVMLLRFLRVKGFAGLDWALLARLAPYIALVVALALMRLVPAIHDRLEHPSFKPFADASAFAPLLSPALPLIIIALVVAIRRGGAKQAAALMKLTLQRAGRAALLTFLLVGMAWIMVGSGLAGGIGLSVSGVLGSWSAGIVPVAGALGGYLTGSNTGAGAVSMPLATALVPAGEARLAVIAAAVVAGSLLTAVSPVRVTMGQVLIKATTAETGQALRALWPWFALVVGLTTAIALAAAQLA
;
A
#
# COMPACT_ATOMS: atom_id res chain seq x y z
N MET A 1 6.13 -31.03 12.20
CA MET A 1 5.85 -29.82 13.03
C MET A 1 5.73 -28.56 12.20
N VAL A 2 6.67 -28.25 11.26
CA VAL A 2 6.66 -27.01 10.44
C VAL A 2 5.34 -26.79 9.70
N LEU A 3 4.78 -27.81 9.06
CA LEU A 3 3.49 -27.71 8.37
C LEU A 3 2.34 -27.37 9.32
N ILE A 4 2.40 -27.82 10.57
CA ILE A 4 1.41 -27.46 11.60
C ILE A 4 1.55 -25.97 11.93
N TRP A 5 2.76 -25.47 12.13
CA TRP A 5 3.02 -24.04 12.40
C TRP A 5 2.69 -23.12 11.23
N LEU A 6 2.85 -23.60 9.98
CA LEU A 6 2.46 -22.88 8.77
C LEU A 6 0.97 -22.97 8.46
N SER A 7 0.23 -23.88 9.10
CA SER A 7 -1.19 -24.12 8.76
C SER A 7 -2.08 -22.89 8.82
N PRO A 8 -1.91 -21.89 9.71
CA PRO A 8 -2.71 -20.67 9.68
C PRO A 8 -2.55 -19.88 8.36
N LEU A 9 -1.31 -19.76 7.87
CA LEU A 9 -1.01 -19.08 6.61
C LEU A 9 -1.48 -19.92 5.40
N ILE A 10 -1.25 -21.23 5.44
CA ILE A 10 -1.71 -22.15 4.38
C ILE A 10 -3.22 -22.13 4.28
N LEU A 11 -3.94 -22.18 5.42
CA LEU A 11 -5.40 -22.12 5.46
C LEU A 11 -5.91 -20.77 4.91
N PHE A 12 -5.34 -19.66 5.38
CA PHE A 12 -5.70 -18.34 4.91
C PHE A 12 -5.53 -18.19 3.39
N LEU A 13 -4.34 -18.51 2.88
CA LEU A 13 -4.04 -18.41 1.45
C LEU A 13 -4.87 -19.40 0.62
N GLY A 14 -5.04 -20.63 1.09
CA GLY A 14 -5.82 -21.68 0.42
C GLY A 14 -7.29 -21.31 0.31
N LEU A 15 -7.89 -20.72 1.35
CA LEU A 15 -9.28 -20.25 1.31
C LEU A 15 -9.48 -19.13 0.30
N ILE A 16 -8.54 -18.18 0.21
CA ILE A 16 -8.63 -17.13 -0.79
C ILE A 16 -8.48 -17.71 -2.21
N LEU A 17 -7.53 -18.61 -2.42
CA LEU A 17 -7.33 -19.30 -3.71
C LEU A 17 -8.55 -20.13 -4.12
N SER A 18 -9.30 -20.67 -3.16
CA SER A 18 -10.58 -21.37 -3.40
C SER A 18 -11.76 -20.43 -3.64
N GLY A 19 -11.53 -19.11 -3.74
CA GLY A 19 -12.57 -18.10 -4.03
C GLY A 19 -13.39 -17.66 -2.81
N ARG A 20 -12.99 -18.02 -1.59
CA ARG A 20 -13.63 -17.52 -0.37
C ARG A 20 -13.26 -16.06 -0.12
N SER A 21 -14.15 -15.33 0.56
CA SER A 21 -13.89 -13.92 0.88
C SER A 21 -12.69 -13.79 1.82
N ALA A 22 -11.90 -12.72 1.65
CA ALA A 22 -10.74 -12.45 2.51
C ALA A 22 -11.13 -12.35 4.00
N LEU A 23 -12.34 -11.91 4.33
CA LEU A 23 -12.82 -11.84 5.70
C LEU A 23 -13.01 -13.25 6.31
N ILE A 24 -13.62 -14.18 5.56
CA ILE A 24 -13.78 -15.58 6.00
C ILE A 24 -12.40 -16.21 6.16
N ALA A 25 -11.52 -16.04 5.18
CA ALA A 25 -10.16 -16.57 5.22
C ALA A 25 -9.37 -16.01 6.43
N GLY A 26 -9.44 -14.69 6.66
CA GLY A 26 -8.80 -14.04 7.80
C GLY A 26 -9.34 -14.52 9.14
N THR A 27 -10.66 -14.68 9.27
CA THR A 27 -11.28 -15.21 10.50
C THR A 27 -10.82 -16.63 10.79
N LEU A 28 -10.92 -17.54 9.80
CA LEU A 28 -10.53 -18.93 9.99
C LEU A 28 -9.02 -19.09 10.15
N GLY A 29 -8.21 -18.29 9.46
CA GLY A 29 -6.76 -18.25 9.66
C GLY A 29 -6.36 -17.80 11.06
N THR A 30 -7.04 -16.78 11.62
CA THR A 30 -6.80 -16.30 12.98
C THR A 30 -7.20 -17.34 14.02
N ILE A 31 -8.37 -17.99 13.86
CA ILE A 31 -8.80 -19.08 14.73
C ILE A 31 -7.81 -20.24 14.67
N CYS A 32 -7.36 -20.62 13.48
CA CYS A 32 -6.35 -21.65 13.29
C CYS A 32 -5.04 -21.28 13.99
N ALA A 33 -4.58 -20.01 13.87
CA ALA A 33 -3.37 -19.55 14.56
C ALA A 33 -3.50 -19.66 16.07
N ALA A 34 -4.66 -19.30 16.64
CA ALA A 34 -4.92 -19.41 18.07
C ALA A 34 -4.92 -20.89 18.52
N LEU A 35 -5.58 -21.78 17.79
CA LEU A 35 -5.62 -23.21 18.11
C LEU A 35 -4.23 -23.87 18.01
N VAL A 36 -3.50 -23.58 16.92
CA VAL A 36 -2.14 -24.11 16.72
C VAL A 36 -1.18 -23.56 17.77
N ALA A 37 -1.29 -22.28 18.13
CA ALA A 37 -0.51 -21.69 19.21
C ALA A 37 -0.76 -22.38 20.55
N TYR A 38 -2.02 -22.68 20.87
CA TYR A 38 -2.40 -23.35 22.11
C TYR A 38 -1.89 -24.80 22.16
N VAL A 39 -2.06 -25.56 21.07
CA VAL A 39 -1.76 -27.00 21.06
C VAL A 39 -0.29 -27.30 20.77
N ALA A 40 0.35 -26.52 19.91
CA ALA A 40 1.66 -26.81 19.34
C ALA A 40 2.63 -25.61 19.33
N GLY A 41 2.29 -24.51 20.00
CA GLY A 41 3.14 -23.33 20.09
C GLY A 41 4.41 -23.63 20.91
N PRO A 42 5.62 -23.31 20.36
CA PRO A 42 6.87 -23.57 21.06
C PRO A 42 7.00 -22.91 22.45
N SER A 43 6.33 -21.76 22.64
CA SER A 43 6.29 -21.06 23.93
C SER A 43 5.22 -21.60 24.89
N HIS A 44 4.43 -22.59 24.49
CA HIS A 44 3.31 -23.17 25.27
C HIS A 44 2.38 -22.10 25.89
N PRO A 45 1.85 -21.16 25.10
CA PRO A 45 1.02 -20.08 25.64
C PRO A 45 -0.31 -20.64 26.16
N ASP A 46 -0.77 -20.11 27.28
CA ASP A 46 -2.14 -20.35 27.77
C ASP A 46 -3.16 -19.52 26.95
N ALA A 47 -4.44 -19.77 27.18
CA ALA A 47 -5.50 -19.05 26.47
C ALA A 47 -5.46 -17.52 26.72
N ALA A 48 -5.08 -17.10 27.93
CA ALA A 48 -4.97 -15.69 28.29
C ALA A 48 -3.82 -15.01 27.52
N ALA A 49 -2.68 -15.69 27.37
CA ALA A 49 -1.55 -15.20 26.57
C ALA A 49 -1.94 -15.06 25.07
N ILE A 50 -2.67 -16.03 24.52
CA ILE A 50 -3.15 -15.97 23.12
C ILE A 50 -4.09 -14.79 22.91
N ILE A 51 -5.06 -14.58 23.81
CA ILE A 51 -5.97 -13.43 23.77
C ILE A 51 -5.18 -12.12 23.87
N ARG A 52 -4.18 -12.05 24.75
CA ARG A 52 -3.31 -10.88 24.88
C ARG A 52 -2.51 -10.61 23.60
N HIS A 53 -1.94 -11.64 22.96
CA HIS A 53 -1.25 -11.48 21.67
C HIS A 53 -2.21 -10.98 20.60
N PHE A 54 -3.40 -11.56 20.49
CA PHE A 54 -4.40 -11.06 19.55
C PHE A 54 -4.76 -9.59 19.83
N ALA A 55 -5.00 -9.22 21.08
CA ALA A 55 -5.35 -7.86 21.48
C ALA A 55 -4.21 -6.86 21.20
N ALA A 56 -2.95 -7.24 21.42
CA ALA A 56 -1.79 -6.44 21.10
C ALA A 56 -1.66 -6.23 19.56
N GLY A 57 -1.88 -7.29 18.77
CA GLY A 57 -1.95 -7.18 17.32
C GLY A 57 -3.10 -6.31 16.83
N ALA A 58 -4.29 -6.44 17.42
CA ALA A 58 -5.43 -5.58 17.12
C ALA A 58 -5.13 -4.11 17.46
N TRP A 59 -4.44 -3.84 18.56
CA TRP A 59 -3.96 -2.50 18.92
C TRP A 59 -3.04 -1.92 17.85
N ILE A 60 -2.06 -2.68 17.35
CA ILE A 60 -1.18 -2.26 16.25
C ILE A 60 -1.99 -2.02 14.96
N GLY A 61 -3.06 -2.77 14.73
CA GLY A 61 -3.98 -2.59 13.60
C GLY A 61 -4.90 -1.37 13.71
N LEU A 62 -5.09 -0.80 14.92
CA LEU A 62 -6.01 0.30 15.16
C LEU A 62 -5.67 1.59 14.39
N PRO A 63 -4.41 2.10 14.41
CA PRO A 63 -4.04 3.27 13.61
C PRO A 63 -4.33 3.09 12.12
N ALA A 64 -4.06 1.89 11.59
CA ALA A 64 -4.36 1.58 10.20
C ALA A 64 -5.86 1.63 9.90
N THR A 65 -6.66 1.02 10.76
CA THR A 65 -8.11 1.02 10.62
C THR A 65 -8.67 2.44 10.59
N LEU A 66 -8.17 3.32 11.44
CA LEU A 66 -8.58 4.72 11.47
C LEU A 66 -8.19 5.46 10.17
N VAL A 67 -6.97 5.23 9.67
CA VAL A 67 -6.53 5.82 8.38
C VAL A 67 -7.34 5.27 7.21
N ILE A 68 -7.70 3.98 7.24
CA ILE A 68 -8.57 3.35 6.25
C ILE A 68 -9.92 4.06 6.18
N ILE A 69 -10.58 4.25 7.31
CA ILE A 69 -11.88 4.92 7.40
C ILE A 69 -11.76 6.39 6.95
N ALA A 70 -10.76 7.11 7.48
CA ALA A 70 -10.56 8.53 7.19
C ALA A 70 -10.18 8.78 5.72
N GLY A 71 -9.30 7.95 5.13
CA GLY A 71 -8.89 8.05 3.73
C GLY A 71 -10.06 7.78 2.78
N LEU A 72 -10.91 6.79 3.09
CA LEU A 72 -12.11 6.54 2.31
C LEU A 72 -13.13 7.69 2.42
N ALA A 73 -13.33 8.25 3.62
CA ALA A 73 -14.17 9.42 3.82
C ALA A 73 -13.68 10.61 2.99
N PHE A 74 -12.36 10.87 3.03
CA PHE A 74 -11.74 11.92 2.25
C PHE A 74 -11.96 11.71 0.74
N SER A 75 -11.70 10.51 0.23
CA SER A 75 -11.93 10.17 -1.17
C SER A 75 -13.39 10.37 -1.59
N LEU A 76 -14.35 9.81 -0.84
CA LEU A 76 -15.78 9.94 -1.12
C LEU A 76 -16.26 11.41 -1.05
N SER A 77 -15.67 12.22 -0.16
CA SER A 77 -16.00 13.64 -0.08
C SER A 77 -15.63 14.41 -1.34
N LEU A 78 -14.64 13.94 -2.12
CA LEU A 78 -14.12 14.61 -3.32
C LEU A 78 -14.67 14.03 -4.63
N GLU A 79 -15.34 12.89 -4.61
CA GLU A 79 -15.76 12.12 -5.80
C GLU A 79 -16.59 12.95 -6.80
N LYS A 80 -17.44 13.88 -6.36
CA LYS A 80 -18.27 14.74 -7.22
C LYS A 80 -17.51 15.87 -7.95
N ALA A 81 -16.28 16.16 -7.58
CA ALA A 81 -15.49 17.23 -8.21
C ALA A 81 -14.74 16.77 -9.50
N SER A 82 -14.74 15.47 -9.76
CA SER A 82 -13.94 14.84 -10.84
C SER A 82 -14.67 14.70 -12.18
N ASP A 83 -15.99 14.89 -12.24
CA ASP A 83 -16.79 14.52 -13.43
C ASP A 83 -16.74 15.51 -14.60
N ASN A 84 -16.17 16.70 -14.43
CA ASN A 84 -16.16 17.77 -15.45
C ASN A 84 -14.79 17.97 -16.14
N ALA A 85 -13.95 16.95 -16.23
CA ALA A 85 -12.74 17.07 -17.03
C ALA A 85 -13.10 16.90 -18.51
N ASP A 86 -12.77 17.94 -19.29
CA ASP A 86 -12.87 17.98 -20.74
C ASP A 86 -12.28 16.72 -21.40
N PRO A 87 -12.91 16.12 -22.42
CA PRO A 87 -12.34 14.98 -23.15
C PRO A 87 -11.02 15.42 -23.78
N SER A 88 -9.92 15.04 -23.15
CA SER A 88 -8.58 15.29 -23.66
C SER A 88 -8.36 14.47 -24.94
N GLN A 89 -7.66 15.06 -25.91
CA GLN A 89 -7.27 14.33 -27.10
C GLN A 89 -6.43 13.08 -26.73
N PRO A 90 -6.54 11.98 -27.51
CA PRO A 90 -5.78 10.76 -27.27
C PRO A 90 -4.29 11.01 -27.40
N GLU A 91 -3.60 11.21 -26.30
CA GLU A 91 -2.18 11.53 -26.22
C GLU A 91 -1.46 10.65 -25.23
N HIS A 92 -0.28 10.12 -25.60
CA HIS A 92 0.52 9.30 -24.70
C HIS A 92 0.87 10.04 -23.40
N GLY A 93 1.19 11.34 -23.51
CA GLY A 93 1.51 12.17 -22.35
C GLY A 93 0.40 12.24 -21.30
N ALA A 94 -0.85 12.37 -21.74
CA ALA A 94 -2.02 12.39 -20.86
C ALA A 94 -2.26 11.03 -20.20
N LEU A 95 -2.05 9.91 -20.91
CA LEU A 95 -2.11 8.56 -20.38
C LEU A 95 -1.03 8.34 -19.31
N ALA A 96 0.21 8.72 -19.63
CA ALA A 96 1.33 8.58 -18.70
C ALA A 96 1.11 9.43 -17.43
N GLU A 97 0.61 10.66 -17.59
CA GLU A 97 0.27 11.51 -16.44
C GLU A 97 -0.80 10.88 -15.54
N ALA A 98 -1.84 10.30 -16.11
CA ALA A 98 -2.88 9.62 -15.34
C ALA A 98 -2.35 8.40 -14.56
N CYS A 99 -1.49 7.59 -15.20
CA CYS A 99 -0.98 6.35 -14.66
C CYS A 99 0.27 6.51 -13.77
N LEU A 100 1.16 7.44 -14.08
CA LEU A 100 2.48 7.55 -13.44
C LEU A 100 2.60 8.73 -12.45
N LEU A 101 1.68 9.70 -12.46
CA LEU A 101 1.70 10.85 -11.55
C LEU A 101 0.40 11.01 -10.78
N ARG A 102 -0.74 11.27 -11.44
CA ARG A 102 -2.02 11.53 -10.76
C ARG A 102 -2.51 10.33 -9.96
N GLY A 103 -2.44 9.13 -10.56
CA GLY A 103 -2.80 7.89 -9.89
C GLY A 103 -1.97 7.63 -8.64
N PRO A 104 -0.63 7.60 -8.72
CA PRO A 104 0.22 7.46 -7.54
C PRO A 104 0.00 8.54 -6.48
N PHE A 105 -0.22 9.80 -6.87
CA PHE A 105 -0.52 10.88 -5.92
C PHE A 105 -1.80 10.61 -5.11
N LEU A 106 -2.87 10.19 -5.80
CA LEU A 106 -4.12 9.86 -5.14
C LEU A 106 -3.99 8.59 -4.27
N GLU A 107 -3.25 7.59 -4.74
CA GLU A 107 -3.02 6.36 -3.97
C GLU A 107 -2.21 6.64 -2.70
N THR A 108 -1.16 7.46 -2.76
CA THR A 108 -0.37 7.82 -1.57
C THR A 108 -1.18 8.63 -0.57
N SER A 109 -2.03 9.54 -1.05
CA SER A 109 -2.85 10.40 -0.19
C SER A 109 -4.03 9.69 0.45
N THR A 110 -4.72 8.81 -0.29
CA THR A 110 -5.99 8.20 0.13
C THR A 110 -5.94 6.69 0.28
N GLY A 111 -5.13 6.02 -0.52
CA GLY A 111 -5.06 4.56 -0.58
C GLY A 111 -6.27 3.90 -1.26
N PHE A 112 -6.51 2.65 -0.94
CA PHE A 112 -7.69 1.85 -1.32
C PHE A 112 -7.96 1.70 -2.81
N GLY A 113 -6.95 1.87 -3.67
CA GLY A 113 -7.10 1.77 -5.11
C GLY A 113 -7.77 2.98 -5.76
N VAL A 114 -7.90 4.09 -5.05
CA VAL A 114 -8.39 5.35 -5.64
C VAL A 114 -7.53 5.77 -6.82
N GLY A 115 -6.21 5.67 -6.68
CA GLY A 115 -5.27 5.91 -7.76
C GLY A 115 -5.52 5.01 -8.98
N TYR A 116 -5.78 3.73 -8.74
CA TYR A 116 -6.12 2.77 -9.79
C TYR A 116 -7.41 3.13 -10.52
N VAL A 117 -8.47 3.44 -9.78
CA VAL A 117 -9.78 3.83 -10.32
C VAL A 117 -9.66 5.09 -11.20
N VAL A 118 -8.92 6.09 -10.74
CA VAL A 118 -8.68 7.34 -11.49
C VAL A 118 -7.85 7.08 -12.74
N ALA A 119 -6.82 6.23 -12.67
CA ALA A 119 -6.01 5.87 -13.83
C ALA A 119 -6.80 5.09 -14.87
N VAL A 120 -7.66 4.12 -14.46
CA VAL A 120 -8.60 3.41 -15.36
C VAL A 120 -9.53 4.40 -16.05
N SER A 121 -10.16 5.30 -15.28
CA SER A 121 -11.07 6.32 -15.83
C SER A 121 -10.34 7.25 -16.79
N GLY A 122 -9.13 7.70 -16.46
CA GLY A 122 -8.29 8.52 -17.30
C GLY A 122 -7.96 7.85 -18.64
N ALA A 123 -7.50 6.59 -18.61
CA ALA A 123 -7.21 5.82 -19.82
C ALA A 123 -8.47 5.63 -20.70
N ARG A 124 -9.64 5.37 -20.08
CA ARG A 124 -10.90 5.24 -20.83
C ARG A 124 -11.36 6.54 -21.49
N ARG A 125 -11.15 7.71 -20.87
CA ARG A 125 -11.45 9.02 -21.46
C ARG A 125 -10.58 9.31 -22.70
N LEU A 126 -9.38 8.75 -22.73
CA LEU A 126 -8.47 8.81 -23.89
C LEU A 126 -8.80 7.77 -24.99
N GLY A 127 -9.92 7.07 -24.90
CA GLY A 127 -10.34 6.08 -25.88
C GLY A 127 -9.61 4.72 -25.78
N VAL A 128 -8.79 4.51 -24.76
CA VAL A 128 -8.09 3.22 -24.56
C VAL A 128 -9.11 2.11 -24.31
N ASP A 129 -8.98 0.99 -25.00
CA ASP A 129 -9.82 -0.19 -24.81
C ASP A 129 -9.76 -0.71 -23.38
N LYS A 130 -10.82 -1.45 -22.92
CA LYS A 130 -10.99 -1.82 -21.52
C LYS A 130 -9.84 -2.65 -20.96
N ALA A 131 -9.39 -3.70 -21.67
CA ALA A 131 -8.32 -4.56 -21.21
C ALA A 131 -6.96 -3.82 -21.07
N PRO A 132 -6.49 -3.06 -22.07
CA PRO A 132 -5.30 -2.22 -21.91
C PRO A 132 -5.45 -1.13 -20.84
N ALA A 133 -6.65 -0.54 -20.65
CA ALA A 133 -6.88 0.45 -19.61
C ALA A 133 -6.70 -0.13 -18.21
N LEU A 134 -7.24 -1.34 -17.95
CA LEU A 134 -7.03 -2.06 -16.70
C LEU A 134 -5.55 -2.37 -16.47
N ALA A 135 -4.83 -2.80 -17.51
CA ALA A 135 -3.42 -3.14 -17.39
C ALA A 135 -2.54 -1.91 -17.14
N LEU A 136 -2.76 -0.81 -17.88
CA LEU A 136 -1.98 0.42 -17.72
C LEU A 136 -2.21 1.11 -16.38
N ALA A 137 -3.45 1.04 -15.88
CA ALA A 137 -3.77 1.63 -14.58
C ALA A 137 -3.00 1.02 -13.41
N THR A 138 -2.45 -0.21 -13.52
CA THR A 138 -1.64 -0.81 -12.47
C THR A 138 -0.39 0.00 -12.13
N PHE A 139 0.13 0.79 -13.08
CA PHE A 139 1.29 1.65 -12.84
C PHE A 139 0.99 2.80 -11.85
N SER A 140 -0.29 3.14 -11.65
CA SER A 140 -0.69 4.06 -10.58
C SER A 140 -0.40 3.54 -9.18
N GLN A 141 -0.07 2.28 -9.06
CA GLN A 141 0.15 1.58 -7.79
C GLN A 141 1.63 1.41 -7.43
N ILE A 142 2.54 2.02 -8.18
CA ILE A 142 3.99 1.87 -7.95
C ILE A 142 4.44 2.43 -6.59
N LEU A 143 3.70 3.39 -6.03
CA LEU A 143 3.96 3.99 -4.72
C LEU A 143 3.05 3.45 -3.60
N VAL A 144 2.46 2.27 -3.76
CA VAL A 144 1.62 1.62 -2.72
C VAL A 144 2.34 1.38 -1.40
N PRO A 145 3.69 1.24 -1.30
CA PRO A 145 4.35 1.27 0.01
C PRO A 145 4.01 2.51 0.86
N TRP A 146 3.73 3.64 0.21
CA TRP A 146 3.26 4.88 0.85
C TRP A 146 1.73 5.07 0.74
N GLY A 147 1.01 4.11 0.19
CA GLY A 147 -0.45 4.17 0.03
C GLY A 147 -1.16 4.39 1.36
N ALA A 148 -2.22 5.20 1.36
CA ALA A 148 -2.89 5.64 2.59
C ALA A 148 -1.90 6.19 3.63
N LEU A 149 -1.00 7.08 3.18
CA LEU A 149 0.03 7.70 4.03
C LEU A 149 0.98 6.69 4.69
N GLY A 150 1.23 5.55 4.01
CA GLY A 150 2.22 4.55 4.40
C GLY A 150 1.83 3.61 5.55
N ILE A 151 0.55 3.56 5.90
CA ILE A 151 0.13 2.82 7.10
C ILE A 151 0.45 1.31 7.04
N GLY A 152 0.37 0.68 5.87
CA GLY A 152 0.73 -0.74 5.70
C GLY A 152 2.23 -1.00 5.94
N THR A 153 3.07 -0.06 5.52
CA THR A 153 4.52 -0.11 5.76
C THR A 153 4.84 0.05 7.26
N ARG A 154 4.15 0.95 7.96
CA ARG A 154 4.27 1.11 9.41
C ARG A 154 3.93 -0.17 10.14
N ILE A 155 2.80 -0.81 9.82
CA ILE A 155 2.40 -2.10 10.40
C ILE A 155 3.44 -3.19 10.13
N SER A 156 4.01 -3.22 8.93
CA SER A 156 5.08 -4.18 8.62
C SER A 156 6.31 -3.97 9.50
N ALA A 157 6.71 -2.72 9.75
CA ALA A 157 7.81 -2.38 10.67
C ALA A 157 7.48 -2.80 12.11
N ASP A 158 6.25 -2.52 12.57
CA ASP A 158 5.78 -2.86 13.92
C ASP A 158 5.77 -4.39 14.13
N ILE A 159 5.20 -5.18 13.19
CA ILE A 159 5.19 -6.66 13.26
C ILE A 159 6.61 -7.22 13.26
N ALA A 160 7.49 -6.66 12.44
CA ALA A 160 8.87 -7.12 12.34
C ALA A 160 9.79 -6.61 13.48
N GLY A 161 9.31 -5.71 14.33
CA GLY A 161 10.08 -5.12 15.43
C GLY A 161 11.29 -4.30 14.96
N VAL A 162 11.18 -3.60 13.82
CA VAL A 162 12.27 -2.81 13.24
C VAL A 162 11.96 -1.32 13.23
N SER A 163 13.01 -0.50 13.25
CA SER A 163 12.86 0.95 13.14
C SER A 163 12.26 1.34 11.78
N LEU A 164 11.15 2.07 11.82
CA LEU A 164 10.49 2.59 10.62
C LEU A 164 11.44 3.49 9.82
N ALA A 165 12.20 4.39 10.49
CA ALA A 165 13.14 5.28 9.84
C ALA A 165 14.27 4.52 9.13
N ALA A 166 14.76 3.44 9.73
CA ALA A 166 15.75 2.58 9.10
C ALA A 166 15.18 1.82 7.89
N LEU A 167 13.90 1.51 7.89
CA LEU A 167 13.25 0.71 6.86
C LEU A 167 12.82 1.53 5.63
N ILE A 168 12.26 2.74 5.82
CA ILE A 168 11.55 3.46 4.75
C ILE A 168 12.45 3.87 3.58
N TRP A 169 13.68 4.30 3.82
CA TRP A 169 14.59 4.67 2.74
C TRP A 169 15.04 3.44 1.92
N ARG A 170 15.16 2.26 2.56
CA ARG A 170 15.46 1.00 1.87
C ARG A 170 14.30 0.59 0.96
N ILE A 171 13.07 0.75 1.43
CA ILE A 171 11.86 0.58 0.60
C ILE A 171 11.89 1.53 -0.59
N ALA A 172 12.28 2.79 -0.38
CA ALA A 172 12.40 3.77 -1.46
C ALA A 172 13.43 3.36 -2.51
N VAL A 173 14.59 2.85 -2.10
CA VAL A 173 15.62 2.35 -3.01
C VAL A 173 15.11 1.16 -3.83
N VAL A 174 14.51 0.16 -3.19
CA VAL A 174 13.96 -1.02 -3.89
C VAL A 174 12.84 -0.60 -4.85
N THR A 175 11.96 0.33 -4.44
CA THR A 175 10.90 0.88 -5.30
C THR A 175 11.47 1.64 -6.48
N ALA A 176 12.55 2.41 -6.28
CA ALA A 176 13.21 3.17 -7.33
C ALA A 176 13.80 2.26 -8.42
N LEU A 177 14.47 1.17 -8.00
CA LEU A 177 14.99 0.17 -8.93
C LEU A 177 13.87 -0.46 -9.78
N LEU A 178 12.76 -0.86 -9.12
CA LEU A 178 11.60 -1.43 -9.83
C LEU A 178 10.90 -0.40 -10.72
N GLY A 179 10.77 0.85 -10.28
CA GLY A 179 10.17 1.93 -11.08
C GLY A 179 10.87 2.14 -12.42
N ALA A 180 12.20 2.13 -12.41
CA ALA A 180 13.00 2.23 -13.62
C ALA A 180 12.81 1.01 -14.56
N VAL A 181 12.83 -0.20 -13.99
CA VAL A 181 12.73 -1.45 -14.78
C VAL A 181 11.33 -1.68 -15.34
N LEU A 182 10.27 -1.20 -14.65
CA LEU A 182 8.89 -1.37 -15.12
C LEU A 182 8.48 -0.39 -16.23
N LEU A 183 9.21 0.70 -16.45
CA LEU A 183 8.89 1.70 -17.45
C LEU A 183 8.84 1.17 -18.91
N PRO A 184 9.76 0.30 -19.37
CA PRO A 184 9.65 -0.34 -20.68
C PRO A 184 8.35 -1.16 -20.85
N LEU A 185 7.85 -1.78 -19.78
CA LEU A 185 6.58 -2.50 -19.81
C LEU A 185 5.41 -1.53 -20.00
N PHE A 186 5.43 -0.36 -19.34
CA PHE A 186 4.45 0.70 -19.55
C PHE A 186 4.40 1.13 -21.03
N TRP A 187 5.54 1.37 -21.64
CA TRP A 187 5.62 1.73 -23.06
C TRP A 187 5.14 0.62 -24.01
N ARG A 188 5.43 -0.64 -23.68
CA ARG A 188 4.90 -1.79 -24.42
C ARG A 188 3.36 -1.84 -24.38
N LEU A 189 2.77 -1.67 -23.18
CA LEU A 189 1.32 -1.67 -22.99
C LEU A 189 0.68 -0.44 -23.65
N SER A 190 1.31 0.73 -23.61
CA SER A 190 0.84 1.94 -24.32
C SER A 190 0.77 1.74 -25.83
N ARG A 191 1.73 1.02 -26.41
CA ARG A 191 1.68 0.64 -27.84
C ARG A 191 0.50 -0.28 -28.14
N GLN A 192 0.23 -1.26 -27.25
CA GLN A 192 -0.93 -2.14 -27.40
C GLN A 192 -2.27 -1.38 -27.24
N ALA A 193 -2.26 -0.29 -26.48
CA ALA A 193 -3.38 0.63 -26.31
C ALA A 193 -3.56 1.62 -27.48
N LYS A 194 -2.81 1.48 -28.56
CA LYS A 194 -2.79 2.39 -29.73
C LYS A 194 -2.35 3.82 -29.41
N LEU A 195 -1.62 4.00 -28.32
CA LEU A 195 -0.99 5.27 -27.91
C LEU A 195 0.54 5.09 -27.80
N PRO A 196 1.24 4.86 -28.93
CA PRO A 196 2.68 4.61 -28.91
C PRO A 196 3.45 5.87 -28.49
N PRO A 197 4.40 5.76 -27.53
CA PRO A 197 5.26 6.89 -27.19
C PRO A 197 6.27 7.19 -28.31
N ALA A 198 6.41 8.45 -28.71
CA ALA A 198 7.54 8.91 -29.49
C ALA A 198 8.85 8.82 -28.67
N LEU A 199 10.00 8.94 -29.32
CA LEU A 199 11.29 8.93 -28.62
C LEU A 199 11.38 10.07 -27.59
N ALA A 200 10.90 11.26 -27.96
CA ALA A 200 10.87 12.42 -27.08
C ALA A 200 10.03 12.14 -25.82
N ASP A 201 8.84 11.52 -25.99
CA ASP A 201 7.99 11.12 -24.85
C ASP A 201 8.70 10.13 -23.93
N ARG A 202 9.40 9.14 -24.50
CA ARG A 202 10.13 8.15 -23.70
C ARG A 202 11.23 8.79 -22.88
N LEU A 203 12.00 9.69 -23.48
CA LEU A 203 13.09 10.40 -22.80
C LEU A 203 12.55 11.32 -21.70
N GLU A 204 11.47 12.06 -22.00
CA GLU A 204 10.81 12.91 -21.02
C GLU A 204 10.31 12.10 -19.81
N TRP A 205 9.52 11.05 -20.05
CA TRP A 205 8.97 10.23 -18.98
C TRP A 205 10.04 9.44 -18.24
N ALA A 206 11.10 9.00 -18.91
CA ALA A 206 12.25 8.41 -18.24
C ALA A 206 12.91 9.41 -17.27
N GLY A 207 13.14 10.64 -17.73
CA GLY A 207 13.69 11.71 -16.89
C GLY A 207 12.79 12.05 -15.71
N LEU A 208 11.48 12.18 -15.92
CA LEU A 208 10.52 12.46 -14.85
C LEU A 208 10.44 11.31 -13.81
N ILE A 209 10.48 10.06 -14.26
CA ILE A 209 10.47 8.90 -13.33
C ILE A 209 11.80 8.79 -12.58
N VAL A 210 12.94 9.00 -13.23
CA VAL A 210 14.24 9.04 -12.56
C VAL A 210 14.27 10.14 -11.50
N LEU A 211 13.79 11.34 -11.84
CA LEU A 211 13.67 12.46 -10.90
C LEU A 211 12.74 12.09 -9.72
N LEU A 212 11.56 11.52 -10.02
CA LEU A 212 10.63 11.07 -8.99
C LEU A 212 11.27 10.08 -8.03
N MET A 213 11.98 9.07 -8.56
CA MET A 213 12.64 8.05 -7.75
C MET A 213 13.80 8.62 -6.93
N ALA A 214 14.58 9.53 -7.48
CA ALA A 214 15.63 10.22 -6.76
C ALA A 214 15.06 11.08 -5.60
N LEU A 215 14.00 11.85 -5.88
CA LEU A 215 13.29 12.62 -4.85
C LEU A 215 12.62 11.73 -3.81
N LEU A 216 12.10 10.55 -4.20
CA LEU A 216 11.51 9.60 -3.27
C LEU A 216 12.55 9.08 -2.28
N VAL A 217 13.74 8.70 -2.76
CA VAL A 217 14.83 8.27 -1.87
C VAL A 217 15.26 9.41 -0.96
N ALA A 218 15.51 10.61 -1.50
CA ALA A 218 15.91 11.78 -0.73
C ALA A 218 14.85 12.17 0.33
N ALA A 219 13.58 12.15 -0.02
CA ALA A 219 12.50 12.46 0.90
C ALA A 219 12.41 11.42 2.04
N ASN A 220 12.62 10.14 1.77
CA ASN A 220 12.58 9.11 2.81
C ASN A 220 13.81 9.09 3.74
N LEU A 221 14.88 9.77 3.36
CA LEU A 221 16.03 10.01 4.25
C LEU A 221 15.81 11.18 5.21
N THR A 222 14.90 12.12 4.87
CA THR A 222 14.79 13.41 5.56
C THR A 222 13.40 13.71 6.12
N LEU A 223 12.36 13.09 5.57
CA LEU A 223 10.97 13.37 5.92
C LEU A 223 10.27 12.15 6.53
N PRO A 224 9.24 12.38 7.35
CA PRO A 224 8.37 11.32 7.83
C PRO A 224 7.68 10.58 6.68
N LEU A 225 7.38 9.29 6.90
CA LEU A 225 6.76 8.38 5.92
C LEU A 225 5.52 8.99 5.23
N GLU A 226 4.67 9.67 5.99
CA GLU A 226 3.40 10.22 5.52
C GLU A 226 3.58 11.35 4.50
N LEU A 227 4.72 12.06 4.55
CA LEU A 227 5.03 13.19 3.66
C LEU A 227 5.94 12.80 2.49
N ALA A 228 6.76 11.76 2.65
CA ALA A 228 7.87 11.48 1.75
C ALA A 228 7.43 11.28 0.29
N ALA A 229 6.40 10.46 0.04
CA ALA A 229 5.95 10.21 -1.33
C ALA A 229 5.25 11.43 -1.95
N ILE A 230 4.50 12.20 -1.16
CA ILE A 230 3.85 13.43 -1.63
C ILE A 230 4.90 14.49 -1.96
N ALA A 231 5.92 14.64 -1.11
CA ALA A 231 7.03 15.56 -1.33
C ALA A 231 7.87 15.20 -2.57
N ALA A 232 7.96 13.92 -2.91
CA ALA A 232 8.61 13.47 -4.14
C ALA A 232 7.73 13.73 -5.39
N LEU A 233 6.41 13.46 -5.29
CA LEU A 233 5.48 13.59 -6.42
C LEU A 233 5.18 15.06 -6.78
N ALA A 234 4.98 15.92 -5.78
CA ALA A 234 4.51 17.29 -6.00
C ALA A 234 5.42 18.12 -6.92
N PRO A 235 6.76 18.13 -6.76
CA PRO A 235 7.64 18.84 -7.67
C PRO A 235 7.60 18.30 -9.12
N VAL A 236 7.52 16.97 -9.28
CA VAL A 236 7.47 16.33 -10.60
C VAL A 236 6.15 16.65 -11.31
N MET A 237 5.03 16.60 -10.56
CA MET A 237 3.71 17.00 -11.07
C MET A 237 3.68 18.47 -11.47
N LEU A 238 4.24 19.34 -10.62
CA LEU A 238 4.33 20.77 -10.92
C LEU A 238 5.19 21.03 -12.16
N LEU A 239 6.36 20.40 -12.27
CA LEU A 239 7.24 20.51 -13.44
C LEU A 239 6.50 20.08 -14.71
N ARG A 240 5.82 18.95 -14.68
CA ARG A 240 5.01 18.46 -15.82
C ARG A 240 3.87 19.42 -16.13
N PHE A 241 3.16 19.91 -15.13
CA PHE A 241 2.07 20.86 -15.31
C PHE A 241 2.55 22.16 -15.96
N LEU A 242 3.64 22.76 -15.44
CA LEU A 242 4.21 24.00 -15.97
C LEU A 242 4.70 23.83 -17.41
N ARG A 243 5.26 22.66 -17.73
CA ARG A 243 5.68 22.38 -19.12
C ARG A 243 4.51 22.30 -20.10
N VAL A 244 3.35 21.77 -19.69
CA VAL A 244 2.17 21.58 -20.56
C VAL A 244 1.28 22.81 -20.59
N LYS A 245 1.04 23.44 -19.46
CA LYS A 245 0.07 24.54 -19.30
C LYS A 245 0.73 25.91 -19.07
N GLY A 246 2.03 25.94 -18.78
CA GLY A 246 2.72 27.15 -18.37
C GLY A 246 2.22 27.72 -17.04
N PHE A 247 2.77 28.86 -16.63
CA PHE A 247 2.34 29.57 -15.43
C PHE A 247 0.90 30.08 -15.51
N ALA A 248 0.41 30.41 -16.72
CA ALA A 248 -0.96 30.85 -16.93
C ALA A 248 -2.02 29.81 -16.56
N GLY A 249 -1.64 28.51 -16.53
CA GLY A 249 -2.52 27.44 -16.07
C GLY A 249 -2.70 27.38 -14.55
N LEU A 250 -1.91 28.10 -13.77
CA LEU A 250 -2.05 28.21 -12.31
C LEU A 250 -3.13 29.26 -11.96
N ASP A 251 -4.36 28.91 -12.26
CA ASP A 251 -5.51 29.76 -11.96
C ASP A 251 -6.14 29.46 -10.59
N TRP A 252 -7.01 30.35 -10.15
CA TRP A 252 -7.72 30.20 -8.88
C TRP A 252 -8.64 28.96 -8.87
N ALA A 253 -9.18 28.59 -10.01
CA ALA A 253 -10.07 27.44 -10.13
C ALA A 253 -9.29 26.11 -9.88
N LEU A 254 -8.06 26.01 -10.38
CA LEU A 254 -7.17 24.89 -10.08
C LEU A 254 -6.83 24.84 -8.58
N LEU A 255 -6.42 25.98 -8.01
CA LEU A 255 -6.09 26.06 -6.58
C LEU A 255 -7.28 25.65 -5.71
N ALA A 256 -8.50 26.11 -6.03
CA ALA A 256 -9.70 25.72 -5.33
C ALA A 256 -10.01 24.21 -5.41
N ARG A 257 -9.74 23.57 -6.57
CA ARG A 257 -9.87 22.12 -6.74
C ARG A 257 -8.82 21.36 -5.93
N LEU A 258 -7.61 21.87 -5.84
CA LEU A 258 -6.51 21.26 -5.09
C LEU A 258 -6.54 21.58 -3.60
N ALA A 259 -7.36 22.55 -3.16
CA ALA A 259 -7.40 23.03 -1.77
C ALA A 259 -7.52 21.90 -0.72
N PRO A 260 -8.36 20.86 -0.87
CA PRO A 260 -8.41 19.75 0.11
C PRO A 260 -7.08 18.99 0.23
N TYR A 261 -6.39 18.76 -0.89
CA TYR A 261 -5.09 18.08 -0.90
C TYR A 261 -3.99 18.97 -0.32
N ILE A 262 -4.00 20.26 -0.67
CA ILE A 262 -3.07 21.26 -0.10
C ILE A 262 -3.28 21.34 1.41
N ALA A 263 -4.54 21.42 1.87
CA ALA A 263 -4.86 21.43 3.30
C ALA A 263 -4.37 20.16 4.02
N LEU A 264 -4.50 18.98 3.39
CA LEU A 264 -3.98 17.73 3.94
C LEU A 264 -2.46 17.77 4.09
N VAL A 265 -1.75 18.18 3.05
CA VAL A 265 -0.28 18.25 3.05
C VAL A 265 0.21 19.26 4.07
N VAL A 266 -0.39 20.44 4.12
CA VAL A 266 -0.06 21.48 5.11
C VAL A 266 -0.33 20.99 6.53
N ALA A 267 -1.47 20.36 6.79
CA ALA A 267 -1.79 19.82 8.11
C ALA A 267 -0.77 18.75 8.54
N LEU A 268 -0.45 17.80 7.67
CA LEU A 268 0.55 16.77 7.95
C LEU A 268 1.95 17.37 8.17
N ALA A 269 2.33 18.37 7.37
CA ALA A 269 3.62 19.05 7.54
C ALA A 269 3.68 19.79 8.89
N LEU A 270 2.64 20.53 9.27
CA LEU A 270 2.56 21.18 10.57
C LEU A 270 2.63 20.18 11.72
N MET A 271 1.87 19.09 11.65
CA MET A 271 1.84 18.05 12.69
C MET A 271 3.18 17.32 12.85
N ARG A 272 3.97 17.20 11.78
CA ARG A 272 5.18 16.38 11.77
C ARG A 272 6.48 17.18 11.84
N LEU A 273 6.52 18.38 11.25
CA LEU A 273 7.75 19.15 11.08
C LEU A 273 7.86 20.35 12.05
N VAL A 274 6.76 20.75 12.70
CA VAL A 274 6.78 21.84 13.68
C VAL A 274 6.83 21.24 15.09
N PRO A 275 7.99 21.30 15.81
CA PRO A 275 8.18 20.62 17.10
C PRO A 275 7.10 21.00 18.12
N ALA A 276 6.78 22.28 18.28
CA ALA A 276 5.78 22.76 19.24
C ALA A 276 4.36 22.20 18.99
N ILE A 277 4.02 21.88 17.72
CA ILE A 277 2.75 21.24 17.37
C ILE A 277 2.86 19.74 17.59
N HIS A 278 3.96 19.14 17.14
CA HIS A 278 4.25 17.71 17.28
C HIS A 278 4.12 17.28 18.75
N ASP A 279 4.86 17.92 19.64
CA ASP A 279 4.93 17.59 21.07
C ASP A 279 3.57 17.68 21.76
N ARG A 280 2.74 18.69 21.37
CA ARG A 280 1.37 18.81 21.89
C ARG A 280 0.44 17.72 21.37
N LEU A 281 0.59 17.31 20.10
CA LEU A 281 -0.27 16.31 19.48
C LEU A 281 0.18 14.87 19.79
N GLU A 282 1.43 14.67 20.25
CA GLU A 282 1.91 13.38 20.72
C GLU A 282 1.21 12.97 22.04
N HIS A 283 0.66 13.93 22.78
CA HIS A 283 -0.09 13.68 23.99
C HIS A 283 -1.60 13.94 23.81
N PRO A 284 -2.49 13.04 24.30
CA PRO A 284 -2.21 11.79 25.00
C PRO A 284 -1.69 10.68 24.08
N SER A 285 -0.72 9.91 24.59
CA SER A 285 -0.19 8.72 23.94
C SER A 285 -0.54 7.48 24.79
N PHE A 286 -1.04 6.44 24.14
CA PHE A 286 -1.51 5.23 24.80
C PHE A 286 -0.62 4.04 24.42
N LYS A 287 -0.17 3.27 25.40
CA LYS A 287 0.62 2.03 25.22
C LYS A 287 0.10 0.92 26.16
N PRO A 288 -1.06 0.30 25.84
CA PRO A 288 -1.66 -0.71 26.73
C PRO A 288 -0.88 -2.02 26.77
N PHE A 289 -0.02 -2.30 25.79
CA PHE A 289 0.79 -3.51 25.68
C PHE A 289 2.27 -3.13 25.63
N ALA A 290 3.11 -3.78 26.44
CA ALA A 290 4.55 -3.47 26.52
C ALA A 290 5.30 -3.73 25.21
N ASP A 291 4.86 -4.76 24.49
CA ASP A 291 5.42 -5.26 23.23
C ASP A 291 4.79 -4.64 21.98
N ALA A 292 3.82 -3.72 22.14
CA ALA A 292 3.21 -3.00 21.03
C ALA A 292 3.63 -1.52 20.99
N SER A 293 3.54 -0.92 19.80
CA SER A 293 3.83 0.49 19.59
C SER A 293 2.83 1.38 20.34
N ALA A 294 3.31 2.52 20.84
CA ALA A 294 2.42 3.56 21.37
C ALA A 294 1.61 4.21 20.25
N PHE A 295 0.39 4.60 20.56
CA PHE A 295 -0.49 5.31 19.65
C PHE A 295 -0.92 6.65 20.20
N ALA A 296 -0.61 7.73 19.48
CA ALA A 296 -1.06 9.10 19.74
C ALA A 296 -2.17 9.46 18.74
N PRO A 297 -3.45 9.45 19.13
CA PRO A 297 -4.58 9.66 18.22
C PRO A 297 -4.57 11.01 17.52
N LEU A 298 -4.13 12.06 18.23
CA LEU A 298 -4.08 13.43 17.70
C LEU A 298 -2.96 13.59 16.66
N LEU A 299 -1.90 12.80 16.75
CA LEU A 299 -0.80 12.78 15.79
C LEU A 299 -1.08 11.83 14.60
N SER A 300 -2.21 11.12 14.62
CA SER A 300 -2.59 10.21 13.54
C SER A 300 -2.93 10.97 12.26
N PRO A 301 -2.44 10.53 11.08
CA PRO A 301 -2.85 11.11 9.80
C PRO A 301 -4.34 10.91 9.49
N ALA A 302 -5.03 10.05 10.21
CA ALA A 302 -6.48 9.93 10.13
C ALA A 302 -7.21 11.22 10.55
N LEU A 303 -6.64 11.98 11.48
CA LEU A 303 -7.27 13.20 11.99
C LEU A 303 -7.46 14.28 10.91
N PRO A 304 -6.43 14.76 10.20
CA PRO A 304 -6.61 15.74 9.15
C PRO A 304 -7.46 15.21 7.99
N LEU A 305 -7.33 13.93 7.62
CA LEU A 305 -8.16 13.31 6.58
C LEU A 305 -9.65 13.40 6.90
N ILE A 306 -10.05 13.02 8.12
CA ILE A 306 -11.48 13.03 8.52
C ILE A 306 -12.01 14.45 8.69
N ILE A 307 -11.22 15.38 9.26
CA ILE A 307 -11.62 16.77 9.43
C ILE A 307 -11.88 17.41 8.07
N ILE A 308 -10.96 17.28 7.12
CA ILE A 308 -11.12 17.86 5.78
C ILE A 308 -12.32 17.23 5.07
N ALA A 309 -12.51 15.91 5.16
CA ALA A 309 -13.66 15.23 4.57
C ALA A 309 -14.99 15.77 5.11
N LEU A 310 -15.09 15.94 6.42
CA LEU A 310 -16.28 16.50 7.08
C LEU A 310 -16.52 17.96 6.68
N VAL A 311 -15.47 18.78 6.65
CA VAL A 311 -15.58 20.20 6.23
C VAL A 311 -16.08 20.29 4.78
N VAL A 312 -15.55 19.47 3.87
CA VAL A 312 -16.01 19.43 2.48
C VAL A 312 -17.47 18.99 2.40
N ALA A 313 -17.86 17.95 3.13
CA ALA A 313 -19.24 17.46 3.15
C ALA A 313 -20.23 18.50 3.71
N ILE A 314 -19.86 19.14 4.83
CA ILE A 314 -20.68 20.20 5.46
C ILE A 314 -20.86 21.39 4.50
N ARG A 315 -19.81 21.84 3.84
CA ARG A 315 -19.88 22.93 2.86
C ARG A 315 -20.77 22.59 1.65
N ARG A 316 -20.90 21.31 1.29
CA ARG A 316 -21.72 20.86 0.15
C ARG A 316 -23.19 20.63 0.46
N GLY A 317 -23.54 20.26 1.69
CA GLY A 317 -24.93 19.91 2.02
C GLY A 317 -25.22 19.85 3.52
N GLY A 318 -24.45 20.56 4.33
CA GLY A 318 -24.67 20.69 5.78
C GLY A 318 -24.43 19.37 6.53
N ALA A 319 -24.92 19.33 7.78
CA ALA A 319 -24.76 18.18 8.67
C ALA A 319 -25.34 16.88 8.12
N LYS A 320 -26.43 16.95 7.34
CA LYS A 320 -27.05 15.75 6.70
C LYS A 320 -26.09 15.08 5.72
N GLN A 321 -25.36 15.86 4.90
CA GLN A 321 -24.38 15.33 3.95
C GLN A 321 -23.18 14.72 4.69
N ALA A 322 -22.71 15.35 5.78
CA ALA A 322 -21.64 14.80 6.61
C ALA A 322 -22.05 13.46 7.25
N ALA A 323 -23.25 13.35 7.79
CA ALA A 323 -23.78 12.12 8.36
C ALA A 323 -23.92 11.01 7.28
N ALA A 324 -24.43 11.36 6.10
CA ALA A 324 -24.53 10.42 4.97
C ALA A 324 -23.15 9.93 4.51
N LEU A 325 -22.17 10.81 4.42
CA LEU A 325 -20.77 10.48 4.12
C LEU A 325 -20.22 9.46 5.13
N MET A 326 -20.37 9.73 6.43
CA MET A 326 -19.87 8.85 7.48
C MET A 326 -20.56 7.47 7.46
N LYS A 327 -21.88 7.44 7.29
CA LYS A 327 -22.63 6.18 7.14
C LYS A 327 -22.10 5.36 5.98
N LEU A 328 -21.96 5.97 4.80
CA LEU A 328 -21.45 5.31 3.60
C LEU A 328 -20.01 4.84 3.79
N THR A 329 -19.17 5.65 4.41
CA THR A 329 -17.78 5.31 4.73
C THR A 329 -17.70 4.08 5.61
N LEU A 330 -18.42 4.05 6.73
CA LEU A 330 -18.42 2.91 7.65
C LEU A 330 -18.96 1.62 6.99
N GLN A 331 -19.99 1.73 6.16
CA GLN A 331 -20.52 0.59 5.40
C GLN A 331 -19.46 0.01 4.44
N ARG A 332 -18.70 0.87 3.76
CA ARG A 332 -17.68 0.43 2.78
C ARG A 332 -16.37 0.01 3.43
N ALA A 333 -15.92 0.72 4.48
CA ALA A 333 -14.65 0.46 5.14
C ALA A 333 -14.72 -0.69 6.17
N GLY A 334 -15.89 -1.00 6.71
CA GLY A 334 -16.03 -1.91 7.87
C GLY A 334 -15.42 -3.29 7.65
N ARG A 335 -15.59 -3.87 6.45
CA ARG A 335 -15.00 -5.18 6.11
C ARG A 335 -13.47 -5.12 6.04
N ALA A 336 -12.91 -4.07 5.45
CA ALA A 336 -11.47 -3.88 5.35
C ALA A 336 -10.85 -3.60 6.72
N ALA A 337 -11.53 -2.81 7.56
CA ALA A 337 -11.15 -2.52 8.93
C ALA A 337 -11.09 -3.81 9.78
N LEU A 338 -12.14 -4.62 9.75
CA LEU A 338 -12.20 -5.89 10.47
C LEU A 338 -11.13 -6.87 9.99
N LEU A 339 -10.93 -6.97 8.67
CA LEU A 339 -9.87 -7.81 8.11
C LEU A 339 -8.47 -7.37 8.59
N THR A 340 -8.23 -6.06 8.70
CA THR A 340 -6.96 -5.55 9.23
C THR A 340 -6.72 -6.03 10.66
N PHE A 341 -7.71 -5.92 11.55
CA PHE A 341 -7.59 -6.44 12.92
C PHE A 341 -7.31 -7.94 12.96
N LEU A 342 -8.02 -8.74 12.15
CA LEU A 342 -7.84 -10.19 12.11
C LEU A 342 -6.43 -10.56 11.62
N LEU A 343 -5.95 -9.96 10.53
CA LEU A 343 -4.65 -10.31 9.97
C LEU A 343 -3.48 -9.88 10.84
N VAL A 344 -3.53 -8.66 11.41
CA VAL A 344 -2.47 -8.19 12.32
C VAL A 344 -2.51 -8.97 13.64
N GLY A 345 -3.70 -9.28 14.15
CA GLY A 345 -3.88 -10.15 15.31
C GLY A 345 -3.34 -11.57 15.08
N MET A 346 -3.63 -12.16 13.91
CA MET A 346 -3.07 -13.46 13.51
C MET A 346 -1.54 -13.45 13.46
N ALA A 347 -0.96 -12.43 12.82
CA ALA A 347 0.49 -12.28 12.74
C ALA A 347 1.14 -12.16 14.13
N TRP A 348 0.51 -11.40 15.02
CA TRP A 348 1.00 -11.22 16.40
C TRP A 348 0.88 -12.47 17.26
N ILE A 349 -0.19 -13.25 17.08
CA ILE A 349 -0.29 -14.60 17.69
C ILE A 349 0.89 -15.46 17.22
N MET A 350 1.17 -15.50 15.92
CA MET A 350 2.24 -16.34 15.37
C MET A 350 3.63 -15.95 15.89
N VAL A 351 3.89 -14.65 16.06
CA VAL A 351 5.16 -14.15 16.60
C VAL A 351 5.25 -14.43 18.10
N GLY A 352 4.23 -14.02 18.88
CA GLY A 352 4.24 -14.11 20.34
C GLY A 352 4.17 -15.53 20.89
N SER A 353 3.54 -16.48 20.17
CA SER A 353 3.49 -17.89 20.53
C SER A 353 4.74 -18.69 20.12
N GLY A 354 5.71 -18.05 19.44
CA GLY A 354 6.91 -18.72 18.94
C GLY A 354 6.70 -19.57 17.68
N LEU A 355 5.49 -19.62 17.09
CA LEU A 355 5.23 -20.34 15.83
C LEU A 355 6.15 -19.86 14.71
N ALA A 356 6.29 -18.54 14.56
CA ALA A 356 7.19 -17.96 13.56
C ALA A 356 8.65 -18.40 13.80
N GLY A 357 9.12 -18.34 15.05
CA GLY A 357 10.47 -18.79 15.41
C GLY A 357 10.70 -20.27 15.10
N GLY A 358 9.74 -21.14 15.40
CA GLY A 358 9.81 -22.57 15.07
C GLY A 358 9.90 -22.85 13.57
N ILE A 359 9.11 -22.12 12.78
CA ILE A 359 9.20 -22.15 11.30
C ILE A 359 10.62 -21.75 10.85
N GLY A 360 11.12 -20.65 11.42
CA GLY A 360 12.45 -20.13 11.07
C GLY A 360 13.55 -21.12 11.30
N LEU A 361 13.65 -21.69 12.50
CA LEU A 361 14.66 -22.69 12.84
C LEU A 361 14.63 -23.92 11.91
N SER A 362 13.45 -24.38 11.57
CA SER A 362 13.28 -25.57 10.74
C SER A 362 13.61 -25.32 9.26
N VAL A 363 13.19 -24.17 8.73
CA VAL A 363 13.38 -23.82 7.31
C VAL A 363 14.83 -23.36 7.06
N SER A 364 15.39 -22.54 7.93
CA SER A 364 16.77 -22.07 7.80
C SER A 364 17.78 -23.21 8.01
N GLY A 365 17.45 -24.21 8.83
CA GLY A 365 18.27 -25.41 8.98
C GLY A 365 18.43 -26.24 7.68
N VAL A 366 17.45 -26.16 6.78
CA VAL A 366 17.51 -26.87 5.47
C VAL A 366 18.04 -25.96 4.36
N LEU A 367 17.59 -24.70 4.31
CA LEU A 367 17.85 -23.78 3.19
C LEU A 367 18.98 -22.78 3.47
N GLY A 368 19.45 -22.67 4.71
CA GLY A 368 20.45 -21.67 5.08
C GLY A 368 20.01 -20.24 4.69
N SER A 369 20.93 -19.45 4.14
CA SER A 369 20.67 -18.08 3.68
C SER A 369 19.65 -17.98 2.53
N TRP A 370 19.41 -19.07 1.78
CA TRP A 370 18.37 -19.11 0.72
C TRP A 370 16.96 -18.94 1.27
N SER A 371 16.73 -19.24 2.55
CA SER A 371 15.43 -19.04 3.23
C SER A 371 14.95 -17.59 3.17
N ALA A 372 15.85 -16.60 3.08
CA ALA A 372 15.53 -15.19 2.96
C ALA A 372 14.68 -14.86 1.72
N GLY A 373 14.84 -15.63 0.63
CA GLY A 373 14.06 -15.46 -0.60
C GLY A 373 12.57 -15.82 -0.46
N ILE A 374 12.19 -16.58 0.57
CA ILE A 374 10.79 -16.92 0.86
C ILE A 374 10.00 -15.67 1.28
N VAL A 375 10.65 -14.73 1.96
CA VAL A 375 9.97 -13.58 2.56
C VAL A 375 9.34 -12.64 1.51
N PRO A 376 10.05 -12.17 0.46
CA PRO A 376 9.43 -11.39 -0.61
C PRO A 376 8.35 -12.16 -1.38
N VAL A 377 8.53 -13.46 -1.61
CA VAL A 377 7.52 -14.32 -2.25
C VAL A 377 6.24 -14.38 -1.40
N ALA A 378 6.37 -14.57 -0.09
CA ALA A 378 5.24 -14.56 0.84
C ALA A 378 4.55 -13.18 0.87
N GLY A 379 5.33 -12.09 0.86
CA GLY A 379 4.81 -10.73 0.74
C GLY A 379 4.02 -10.52 -0.57
N ALA A 380 4.59 -10.94 -1.70
CA ALA A 380 3.96 -10.89 -3.01
C ALA A 380 2.62 -11.64 -3.05
N LEU A 381 2.60 -12.88 -2.54
CA LEU A 381 1.39 -13.69 -2.44
C LEU A 381 0.35 -13.05 -1.52
N GLY A 382 0.76 -12.57 -0.35
CA GLY A 382 -0.11 -11.86 0.59
C GLY A 382 -0.74 -10.62 -0.04
N GLY A 383 0.05 -9.78 -0.74
CA GLY A 383 -0.43 -8.60 -1.44
C GLY A 383 -1.37 -8.92 -2.60
N TYR A 384 -1.01 -9.89 -3.43
CA TYR A 384 -1.84 -10.35 -4.55
C TYR A 384 -3.20 -10.86 -4.09
N LEU A 385 -3.22 -11.71 -3.08
CA LEU A 385 -4.45 -12.38 -2.63
C LEU A 385 -5.36 -11.45 -1.82
N THR A 386 -4.79 -10.57 -1.01
CA THR A 386 -5.59 -9.66 -0.16
C THR A 386 -5.91 -8.32 -0.80
N GLY A 387 -5.14 -7.90 -1.80
CA GLY A 387 -5.21 -6.55 -2.37
C GLY A 387 -4.81 -5.46 -1.37
N SER A 388 -4.03 -5.81 -0.34
CA SER A 388 -3.69 -4.94 0.78
C SER A 388 -2.21 -5.07 1.16
N ASN A 389 -1.52 -3.93 1.30
CA ASN A 389 -0.16 -3.89 1.82
C ASN A 389 -0.08 -4.38 3.28
N THR A 390 -1.10 -4.08 4.09
CA THR A 390 -1.22 -4.61 5.46
C THR A 390 -1.33 -6.13 5.47
N GLY A 391 -2.14 -6.71 4.56
CA GLY A 391 -2.25 -8.16 4.42
C GLY A 391 -0.94 -8.81 3.97
N ALA A 392 -0.21 -8.15 3.07
CA ALA A 392 1.13 -8.59 2.67
C ALA A 392 2.08 -8.64 3.87
N GLY A 393 2.11 -7.57 4.68
CA GLY A 393 2.93 -7.51 5.90
C GLY A 393 2.56 -8.58 6.91
N ALA A 394 1.26 -8.80 7.16
CA ALA A 394 0.80 -9.82 8.10
C ALA A 394 1.24 -11.25 7.72
N VAL A 395 1.36 -11.54 6.42
CA VAL A 395 1.85 -12.84 5.92
C VAL A 395 3.36 -12.94 5.96
N SER A 396 4.09 -11.89 5.55
CA SER A 396 5.54 -11.95 5.33
C SER A 396 6.38 -11.57 6.54
N MET A 397 5.92 -10.68 7.43
CA MET A 397 6.74 -10.20 8.53
C MET A 397 7.04 -11.25 9.62
N PRO A 398 6.09 -12.13 10.01
CA PRO A 398 6.44 -13.25 10.88
C PRO A 398 7.53 -14.15 10.28
N LEU A 399 7.53 -14.36 8.96
CA LEU A 399 8.57 -15.13 8.27
C LEU A 399 9.91 -14.35 8.23
N ALA A 400 9.87 -13.04 8.02
CA ALA A 400 11.09 -12.21 8.02
C ALA A 400 11.81 -12.27 9.36
N THR A 401 11.07 -12.16 10.47
CA THR A 401 11.65 -12.24 11.82
C THR A 401 12.20 -13.62 12.14
N ALA A 402 11.60 -14.65 11.57
CA ALA A 402 11.94 -16.05 11.81
C ALA A 402 13.14 -16.53 10.97
N LEU A 403 13.19 -16.14 9.68
CA LEU A 403 14.15 -16.69 8.70
C LEU A 403 15.43 -15.86 8.57
N VAL A 404 15.43 -14.60 9.01
CA VAL A 404 16.57 -13.70 8.82
C VAL A 404 17.03 -13.16 10.18
N PRO A 405 18.31 -13.33 10.56
CA PRO A 405 18.86 -12.75 11.78
C PRO A 405 18.68 -11.23 11.86
N ALA A 406 18.59 -10.67 13.06
CA ALA A 406 18.50 -9.23 13.24
C ALA A 406 19.75 -8.52 12.66
N GLY A 407 19.54 -7.36 12.04
CA GLY A 407 20.60 -6.57 11.43
C GLY A 407 20.23 -5.99 10.07
N GLU A 408 21.22 -5.52 9.34
CA GLU A 408 21.07 -4.86 8.04
C GLU A 408 20.44 -5.76 6.98
N ALA A 409 20.80 -7.05 6.96
CA ALA A 409 20.22 -8.02 6.05
C ALA A 409 18.69 -8.16 6.27
N ARG A 410 18.25 -8.23 7.54
CA ARG A 410 16.81 -8.29 7.85
C ARG A 410 16.08 -7.06 7.33
N LEU A 411 16.62 -5.86 7.51
CA LEU A 411 16.02 -4.62 7.01
C LEU A 411 15.89 -4.62 5.49
N ALA A 412 16.91 -5.09 4.76
CA ALA A 412 16.87 -5.19 3.31
C ALA A 412 15.85 -6.24 2.83
N VAL A 413 15.78 -7.40 3.48
CA VAL A 413 14.79 -8.45 3.17
C VAL A 413 13.36 -7.98 3.45
N ILE A 414 13.14 -7.28 4.58
CA ILE A 414 11.84 -6.68 4.90
C ILE A 414 11.46 -5.63 3.85
N ALA A 415 12.40 -4.75 3.46
CA ALA A 415 12.15 -3.76 2.43
C ALA A 415 11.74 -4.41 1.10
N ALA A 416 12.46 -5.45 0.67
CA ALA A 416 12.12 -6.22 -0.52
C ALA A 416 10.72 -6.86 -0.42
N ALA A 417 10.37 -7.44 0.74
CA ALA A 417 9.07 -8.07 0.97
C ALA A 417 7.91 -7.05 1.00
N VAL A 418 8.11 -5.89 1.63
CA VAL A 418 7.11 -4.80 1.63
C VAL A 418 6.86 -4.30 0.21
N VAL A 419 7.92 -4.12 -0.58
CA VAL A 419 7.78 -3.67 -1.97
C VAL A 419 7.11 -4.74 -2.83
N ALA A 420 7.53 -6.02 -2.71
CA ALA A 420 6.90 -7.13 -3.40
C ALA A 420 5.41 -7.20 -3.11
N GLY A 421 5.03 -7.20 -1.83
CA GLY A 421 3.65 -7.24 -1.37
C GLY A 421 2.84 -6.05 -1.87
N SER A 422 3.37 -4.84 -1.72
CA SER A 422 2.73 -3.60 -2.15
C SER A 422 2.47 -3.57 -3.65
N LEU A 423 3.46 -3.89 -4.47
CA LEU A 423 3.32 -3.85 -5.93
C LEU A 423 2.43 -4.98 -6.47
N LEU A 424 2.39 -6.13 -5.81
CA LEU A 424 1.47 -7.21 -6.20
C LEU A 424 0.02 -6.94 -5.80
N THR A 425 -0.26 -5.98 -4.91
CA THR A 425 -1.64 -5.51 -4.69
C THR A 425 -2.24 -4.89 -5.95
N ALA A 426 -1.41 -4.27 -6.81
CA ALA A 426 -1.84 -3.64 -8.05
C ALA A 426 -2.55 -4.59 -9.02
N VAL A 427 -2.11 -5.83 -9.04
CA VAL A 427 -2.61 -6.90 -9.91
C VAL A 427 -3.51 -7.88 -9.17
N SER A 428 -3.83 -7.58 -7.90
CA SER A 428 -4.76 -8.38 -7.10
C SER A 428 -6.15 -8.45 -7.76
N PRO A 429 -6.81 -9.61 -7.71
CA PRO A 429 -8.20 -9.72 -8.14
C PRO A 429 -9.11 -8.67 -7.48
N VAL A 430 -8.87 -8.33 -6.23
CA VAL A 430 -9.64 -7.30 -5.49
C VAL A 430 -9.51 -5.92 -6.17
N ARG A 431 -8.28 -5.50 -6.49
CA ARG A 431 -8.02 -4.21 -7.15
C ARG A 431 -8.54 -4.19 -8.59
N VAL A 432 -8.24 -5.24 -9.35
CA VAL A 432 -8.64 -5.33 -10.75
C VAL A 432 -10.16 -5.36 -10.90
N THR A 433 -10.88 -6.01 -9.98
CA THR A 433 -12.36 -6.00 -9.96
C THR A 433 -12.93 -4.59 -9.74
N MET A 434 -12.27 -3.72 -8.97
CA MET A 434 -12.73 -2.32 -8.83
C MET A 434 -12.76 -1.60 -10.20
N GLY A 435 -11.68 -1.72 -10.97
CA GLY A 435 -11.64 -1.18 -12.34
C GLY A 435 -12.61 -1.88 -13.29
N GLN A 436 -12.73 -3.22 -13.20
CA GLN A 436 -13.64 -4.01 -13.99
C GLN A 436 -15.10 -3.52 -13.84
N VAL A 437 -15.56 -3.36 -12.61
CA VAL A 437 -16.92 -2.89 -12.30
C VAL A 437 -17.11 -1.46 -12.81
N LEU A 438 -16.13 -0.58 -12.59
CA LEU A 438 -16.20 0.82 -12.98
C LEU A 438 -16.44 1.00 -14.50
N ILE A 439 -15.67 0.26 -15.32
CA ILE A 439 -15.74 0.39 -16.79
C ILE A 439 -16.60 -0.69 -17.44
N LYS A 440 -17.31 -1.49 -16.64
CA LYS A 440 -18.12 -2.61 -17.11
C LYS A 440 -17.35 -3.55 -18.05
N ALA A 441 -16.11 -3.92 -17.65
CA ALA A 441 -15.30 -4.86 -18.39
C ALA A 441 -15.80 -6.29 -18.17
N THR A 442 -15.68 -7.12 -19.19
CA THR A 442 -16.01 -8.55 -19.13
C THR A 442 -14.90 -9.33 -18.41
N THR A 443 -15.21 -10.55 -17.97
CA THR A 443 -14.22 -11.47 -17.40
C THR A 443 -13.08 -11.78 -18.40
N ALA A 444 -13.41 -11.87 -19.70
CA ALA A 444 -12.43 -12.11 -20.76
C ALA A 444 -11.46 -10.92 -20.90
N GLU A 445 -11.95 -9.68 -20.91
CA GLU A 445 -11.16 -8.44 -20.96
C GLU A 445 -10.25 -8.32 -19.72
N THR A 446 -10.78 -8.65 -18.54
CA THR A 446 -10.02 -8.68 -17.28
C THR A 446 -8.92 -9.74 -17.31
N GLY A 447 -9.23 -10.94 -17.81
CA GLY A 447 -8.26 -12.01 -17.99
C GLY A 447 -7.16 -11.63 -19.01
N GLN A 448 -7.49 -10.89 -20.05
CA GLN A 448 -6.52 -10.36 -21.02
C GLN A 448 -5.58 -9.33 -20.35
N ALA A 449 -6.12 -8.42 -19.54
CA ALA A 449 -5.32 -7.45 -18.78
C ALA A 449 -4.32 -8.15 -17.85
N LEU A 450 -4.78 -9.14 -17.07
CA LEU A 450 -3.91 -9.88 -16.16
C LEU A 450 -2.83 -10.67 -16.90
N ARG A 451 -3.13 -11.28 -18.05
CA ARG A 451 -2.11 -11.94 -18.88
C ARG A 451 -1.06 -10.95 -19.41
N ALA A 452 -1.47 -9.74 -19.80
CA ALA A 452 -0.54 -8.71 -20.26
C ALA A 452 0.41 -8.23 -19.16
N LEU A 453 0.02 -8.37 -17.88
CA LEU A 453 0.78 -7.99 -16.70
C LEU A 453 1.71 -9.12 -16.17
N TRP A 454 1.76 -10.29 -16.82
CA TRP A 454 2.68 -11.35 -16.38
C TRP A 454 4.14 -10.89 -16.22
N PRO A 455 4.71 -10.03 -17.12
CA PRO A 455 6.06 -9.50 -16.91
C PRO A 455 6.19 -8.64 -15.63
N TRP A 456 5.11 -7.95 -15.21
CA TRP A 456 5.09 -7.24 -13.93
C TRP A 456 5.32 -8.20 -12.76
N PHE A 457 4.58 -9.33 -12.72
CA PHE A 457 4.77 -10.34 -11.68
C PHE A 457 6.21 -10.85 -11.65
N ALA A 458 6.72 -11.28 -12.79
CA ALA A 458 8.06 -11.84 -12.90
C ALA A 458 9.15 -10.87 -12.46
N LEU A 459 9.06 -9.60 -12.88
CA LEU A 459 10.01 -8.56 -12.52
C LEU A 459 9.96 -8.21 -11.03
N VAL A 460 8.77 -8.00 -10.47
CA VAL A 460 8.62 -7.63 -9.05
C VAL A 460 9.10 -8.77 -8.16
N VAL A 461 8.59 -9.99 -8.36
CA VAL A 461 8.96 -11.13 -7.51
C VAL A 461 10.43 -11.51 -7.72
N GLY A 462 10.90 -11.56 -8.96
CA GLY A 462 12.29 -11.92 -9.28
C GLY A 462 13.30 -10.95 -8.68
N LEU A 463 13.13 -9.64 -8.90
CA LEU A 463 14.07 -8.64 -8.39
C LEU A 463 14.04 -8.53 -6.87
N THR A 464 12.87 -8.53 -6.26
CA THR A 464 12.79 -8.45 -4.79
C THR A 464 13.36 -9.69 -4.11
N THR A 465 13.16 -10.88 -4.70
CA THR A 465 13.77 -12.12 -4.22
C THR A 465 15.29 -12.08 -4.39
N ALA A 466 15.80 -11.63 -5.53
CA ALA A 466 17.23 -11.48 -5.76
C ALA A 466 17.87 -10.50 -4.77
N ILE A 467 17.22 -9.36 -4.49
CA ILE A 467 17.69 -8.39 -3.47
C ILE A 467 17.76 -9.04 -2.09
N ALA A 468 16.71 -9.79 -1.70
CA ALA A 468 16.67 -10.45 -0.40
C ALA A 468 17.77 -11.51 -0.25
N LEU A 469 17.99 -12.30 -1.29
CA LEU A 469 19.05 -13.31 -1.31
C LEU A 469 20.44 -12.69 -1.26
N ALA A 470 20.68 -11.64 -2.05
CA ALA A 470 21.96 -10.92 -2.04
C ALA A 470 22.25 -10.34 -0.65
N ALA A 471 21.24 -9.69 -0.03
CA ALA A 471 21.39 -9.12 1.31
C ALA A 471 21.70 -10.18 2.39
N ALA A 472 21.09 -11.36 2.29
CA ALA A 472 21.30 -12.46 3.24
C ALA A 472 22.62 -13.22 3.02
N GLN A 473 23.22 -13.15 1.82
CA GLN A 473 24.52 -13.77 1.52
C GLN A 473 25.70 -12.86 1.83
N LEU A 474 25.48 -11.55 1.88
CA LEU A 474 26.53 -10.56 2.17
C LEU A 474 26.64 -10.24 3.67
N ALA A 475 25.73 -10.75 4.50
CA ALA A 475 25.70 -10.57 5.96
C ALA A 475 26.35 -11.73 6.70
#